data_1f651ac90b82c6cebcc3006a18ade31f
#
_entry.id   1f651ac90b82c6cebcc3006a18ade31f
#
_cell.length_a   1.000
_cell.length_b   1.000
_cell.length_c   1.000
_cell.angle_alpha   90.00
_cell.angle_beta   90.00
_cell.angle_gamma   90.00
#
_symmetry.space_group_name_H-M   'P 1'
#
loop_
_entity.id
_entity.type
_entity.pdbx_description
1 polymer ?
#
loop_
_entity_poly.entity_id
_entity_poly.type
_entity_poly.pdbx_seq_one_letter_code
_entity_poly.pdbx_strand_id
1 'polypeptide(L)'
;LAARVTLEEECRKALDIGCGPGNSTRMVKQRFPEADVLGIDQSPEMIRAAREENPTLSFQVFDVTRDFTALGTDYDLVFSNACLQWVPGHEQLLPRLIGLLRPGGILAVQLPNNFEEPVHRIAERVAAKAEWRSCFPERRVFYQLTPEQYFDLLSASAGDFTMWETVYYLSPTS
;
A
#
# COMPACT_ATOMS: atom_id res chain seq x y z
N LEU A 1 8.14 4.58 5.59
CA LEU A 1 8.22 4.69 4.12
C LEU A 1 8.28 6.15 3.68
N ALA A 2 7.29 7.01 3.97
CA ALA A 2 7.25 8.40 3.49
C ALA A 2 8.54 9.21 3.73
N ALA A 3 9.23 9.00 4.86
CA ALA A 3 10.50 9.67 5.16
C ALA A 3 11.67 9.24 4.24
N ARG A 4 11.55 8.12 3.53
CA ARG A 4 12.56 7.61 2.59
C ARG A 4 12.34 8.05 1.15
N VAL A 5 11.19 8.66 0.85
CA VAL A 5 10.90 9.17 -0.49
C VAL A 5 11.67 10.46 -0.71
N THR A 6 12.50 10.48 -1.75
CA THR A 6 13.24 11.66 -2.20
C THR A 6 12.92 11.88 -3.66
N LEU A 7 12.31 13.01 -3.98
CA LEU A 7 12.02 13.47 -5.34
C LEU A 7 13.09 14.48 -5.76
N GLU A 8 13.50 14.45 -7.02
CA GLU A 8 14.43 15.45 -7.58
C GLU A 8 13.78 16.84 -7.73
N GLU A 9 12.46 16.83 -7.93
CA GLU A 9 11.65 18.03 -8.05
C GLU A 9 10.63 18.12 -6.90
N GLU A 10 9.99 19.27 -6.76
CA GLU A 10 8.93 19.48 -5.78
C GLU A 10 7.73 18.57 -6.05
N CYS A 11 7.25 17.86 -5.01
CA CYS A 11 6.03 17.06 -5.10
C CYS A 11 4.81 17.98 -5.08
N ARG A 12 4.04 17.96 -6.16
CA ARG A 12 2.80 18.75 -6.28
C ARG A 12 1.54 17.90 -6.28
N LYS A 13 1.64 16.64 -6.70
CA LYS A 13 0.50 15.73 -6.80
C LYS A 13 0.86 14.36 -6.29
N ALA A 14 0.16 13.89 -5.26
CA ALA A 14 0.39 12.59 -4.66
C ALA A 14 -0.90 11.77 -4.52
N LEU A 15 -0.78 10.46 -4.71
CA LEU A 15 -1.85 9.48 -4.51
C LEU A 15 -1.44 8.51 -3.40
N ASP A 16 -2.29 8.35 -2.38
CA ASP A 16 -2.11 7.38 -1.31
C ASP A 16 -3.13 6.24 -1.45
N ILE A 17 -2.64 5.06 -1.80
CA ILE A 17 -3.46 3.87 -2.09
C ILE A 17 -3.63 3.02 -0.84
N GLY A 18 -4.90 2.75 -0.49
CA GLY A 18 -5.26 2.07 0.74
C GLY A 18 -5.03 2.94 1.96
N CYS A 19 -5.50 4.17 1.89
CA CYS A 19 -5.26 5.20 2.90
C CYS A 19 -5.88 4.88 4.27
N GLY A 20 -6.82 3.91 4.34
CA GLY A 20 -7.57 3.61 5.54
C GLY A 20 -8.20 4.87 6.15
N PRO A 21 -8.07 5.13 7.48
CA PRO A 21 -8.60 6.34 8.12
C PRO A 21 -7.75 7.61 7.88
N GLY A 22 -6.83 7.59 6.88
CA GLY A 22 -6.09 8.76 6.42
C GLY A 22 -4.75 9.02 7.12
N ASN A 23 -4.25 8.10 7.94
CA ASN A 23 -2.98 8.28 8.65
C ASN A 23 -1.78 8.42 7.69
N SER A 24 -1.69 7.57 6.68
CA SER A 24 -0.64 7.62 5.65
C SER A 24 -0.77 8.88 4.79
N THR A 25 -1.98 9.26 4.38
CA THR A 25 -2.26 10.48 3.61
C THR A 25 -1.78 11.73 4.37
N ARG A 26 -2.07 11.81 5.68
CA ARG A 26 -1.58 12.89 6.53
C ARG A 26 -0.05 12.93 6.60
N MET A 27 0.61 11.78 6.72
CA MET A 27 2.08 11.71 6.73
C MET A 27 2.69 12.13 5.39
N VAL A 28 2.08 11.75 4.26
CA VAL A 28 2.49 12.20 2.93
C VAL A 28 2.34 13.72 2.82
N LYS A 29 1.20 14.27 3.25
CA LYS A 29 0.97 15.74 3.26
C LYS A 29 1.96 16.50 4.16
N GLN A 30 2.29 15.94 5.33
CA GLN A 30 3.31 16.52 6.22
C GLN A 30 4.71 16.52 5.59
N ARG A 31 5.04 15.47 4.84
CA ARG A 31 6.33 15.35 4.14
C ARG A 31 6.42 16.27 2.92
N PHE A 32 5.30 16.49 2.23
CA PHE A 32 5.17 17.30 1.04
C PHE A 32 4.04 18.31 1.21
N PRO A 33 4.28 19.44 1.95
CA PRO A 33 3.23 20.36 2.34
C PRO A 33 2.50 21.04 1.17
N GLU A 34 3.19 21.23 0.04
CA GLU A 34 2.61 21.87 -1.15
C GLU A 34 1.86 20.88 -2.07
N ALA A 35 2.00 19.57 -1.82
CA ALA A 35 1.35 18.57 -2.65
C ALA A 35 -0.18 18.57 -2.46
N ASP A 36 -0.91 18.42 -3.57
CA ASP A 36 -2.30 17.96 -3.56
C ASP A 36 -2.30 16.44 -3.35
N VAL A 37 -2.76 16.00 -2.20
CA VAL A 37 -2.73 14.59 -1.79
C VAL A 37 -4.12 14.01 -1.80
N LEU A 38 -4.36 13.01 -2.64
CA LEU A 38 -5.59 12.23 -2.67
C LEU A 38 -5.38 10.88 -1.99
N GLY A 39 -6.12 10.60 -0.91
CA GLY A 39 -6.21 9.28 -0.31
C GLY A 39 -7.34 8.46 -0.92
N ILE A 40 -7.08 7.21 -1.29
CA ILE A 40 -8.11 6.29 -1.79
C ILE A 40 -8.13 5.01 -0.98
N ASP A 41 -9.34 4.48 -0.76
CA ASP A 41 -9.58 3.19 -0.13
C ASP A 41 -10.86 2.56 -0.69
N GLN A 42 -10.94 1.23 -0.78
CA GLN A 42 -12.15 0.55 -1.25
C GLN A 42 -13.30 0.59 -0.22
N SER A 43 -12.99 0.79 1.07
CA SER A 43 -13.96 0.81 2.16
C SER A 43 -14.61 2.21 2.31
N PRO A 44 -15.93 2.34 2.08
CA PRO A 44 -16.64 3.60 2.35
C PRO A 44 -16.55 4.02 3.82
N GLU A 45 -16.43 3.05 4.74
CA GLU A 45 -16.30 3.31 6.18
C GLU A 45 -14.95 3.95 6.51
N MET A 46 -13.85 3.42 5.93
CA MET A 46 -12.52 4.00 6.09
C MET A 46 -12.45 5.42 5.53
N ILE A 47 -13.03 5.64 4.34
CA ILE A 47 -13.08 6.99 3.74
C ILE A 47 -13.91 7.96 4.58
N ARG A 48 -15.00 7.51 5.21
CA ARG A 48 -15.77 8.36 6.13
C ARG A 48 -14.90 8.76 7.32
N ALA A 49 -14.27 7.82 7.99
CA ALA A 49 -13.35 8.08 9.11
C ALA A 49 -12.20 9.00 8.69
N ALA A 50 -11.60 8.76 7.51
CA ALA A 50 -10.52 9.60 6.99
C ALA A 50 -10.92 11.07 6.84
N ARG A 51 -12.13 11.34 6.32
CA ARG A 51 -12.69 12.70 6.17
C ARG A 51 -13.00 13.37 7.51
N GLU A 52 -13.48 12.59 8.47
CA GLU A 52 -13.76 13.08 9.83
C GLU A 52 -12.47 13.44 10.58
N GLU A 53 -11.43 12.59 10.49
CA GLU A 53 -10.15 12.81 11.17
C GLU A 53 -9.24 13.83 10.48
N ASN A 54 -9.38 13.99 9.15
CA ASN A 54 -8.51 14.85 8.34
C ASN A 54 -9.35 15.73 7.38
N PRO A 55 -10.16 16.67 7.87
CA PRO A 55 -11.15 17.41 7.06
C PRO A 55 -10.55 18.33 5.98
N THR A 56 -9.25 18.59 6.04
CA THR A 56 -8.53 19.42 5.05
C THR A 56 -7.90 18.62 3.91
N LEU A 57 -7.96 17.28 3.98
CA LEU A 57 -7.39 16.38 2.97
C LEU A 57 -8.49 15.81 2.06
N SER A 58 -8.11 15.38 0.87
CA SER A 58 -9.01 14.80 -0.11
C SER A 58 -9.03 13.27 -0.01
N PHE A 59 -10.24 12.69 0.01
CA PHE A 59 -10.42 11.24 0.09
C PHE A 59 -11.51 10.75 -0.84
N GLN A 60 -11.30 9.59 -1.47
CA GLN A 60 -12.24 8.99 -2.41
C GLN A 60 -12.36 7.48 -2.18
N VAL A 61 -13.60 6.96 -2.24
CA VAL A 61 -13.82 5.51 -2.32
C VAL A 61 -13.40 5.03 -3.69
N PHE A 62 -12.43 4.13 -3.74
CA PHE A 62 -11.90 3.59 -4.99
C PHE A 62 -11.33 2.19 -4.81
N ASP A 63 -11.67 1.31 -5.74
CA ASP A 63 -11.15 -0.05 -5.80
C ASP A 63 -10.04 -0.14 -6.86
N VAL A 64 -8.80 -0.36 -6.43
CA VAL A 64 -7.61 -0.41 -7.29
C VAL A 64 -7.57 -1.63 -8.24
N THR A 65 -8.49 -2.58 -8.10
CA THR A 65 -8.64 -3.67 -9.08
C THR A 65 -9.37 -3.23 -10.34
N ARG A 66 -10.02 -2.05 -10.31
CA ARG A 66 -10.81 -1.50 -11.41
C ARG A 66 -9.98 -0.64 -12.36
N ASP A 67 -10.66 0.01 -13.28
CA ASP A 67 -10.06 0.97 -14.21
C ASP A 67 -9.61 2.25 -13.47
N PHE A 68 -8.39 2.71 -13.76
CA PHE A 68 -7.78 3.89 -13.15
C PHE A 68 -8.13 5.22 -13.82
N THR A 69 -8.94 5.20 -14.86
CA THR A 69 -9.29 6.41 -15.64
C THR A 69 -9.79 7.56 -14.75
N ALA A 70 -10.55 7.23 -13.69
CA ALA A 70 -11.08 8.22 -12.74
C ALA A 70 -10.03 8.87 -11.84
N LEU A 71 -8.83 8.30 -11.73
CA LEU A 71 -7.75 8.84 -10.90
C LEU A 71 -6.90 9.88 -11.65
N GLY A 72 -6.97 9.88 -12.99
CA GLY A 72 -6.07 10.69 -13.83
C GLY A 72 -4.64 10.17 -13.82
N THR A 73 -3.70 10.98 -14.29
CA THR A 73 -2.27 10.66 -14.40
C THR A 73 -1.41 11.81 -13.87
N ASP A 74 -0.12 11.77 -14.16
CA ASP A 74 0.86 12.81 -13.85
C ASP A 74 1.10 13.03 -12.35
N TYR A 75 1.08 11.93 -11.58
CA TYR A 75 1.46 11.96 -10.16
C TYR A 75 2.97 12.04 -10.00
N ASP A 76 3.41 12.90 -9.09
CA ASP A 76 4.81 12.93 -8.61
C ASP A 76 5.10 11.74 -7.69
N LEU A 77 4.10 11.35 -6.91
CA LEU A 77 4.20 10.25 -5.96
C LEU A 77 2.91 9.40 -5.98
N VAL A 78 3.08 8.10 -6.20
CA VAL A 78 2.09 7.08 -5.88
C VAL A 78 2.61 6.31 -4.67
N PHE A 79 1.89 6.38 -3.58
CA PHE A 79 2.27 5.84 -2.28
C PHE A 79 1.32 4.73 -1.85
N SER A 80 1.83 3.66 -1.26
CA SER A 80 1.00 2.62 -0.63
C SER A 80 1.73 1.99 0.55
N ASN A 81 1.08 1.93 1.69
CA ASN A 81 1.64 1.36 2.90
C ASN A 81 0.71 0.33 3.51
N ALA A 82 1.16 -0.93 3.58
CA ALA A 82 0.42 -2.07 4.17
C ALA A 82 -1.00 -2.27 3.60
N CYS A 83 -1.16 -2.03 2.28
CA CYS A 83 -2.42 -2.21 1.57
C CYS A 83 -2.35 -3.29 0.49
N LEU A 84 -1.34 -3.22 -0.40
CA LEU A 84 -1.36 -4.02 -1.62
C LEU A 84 -1.31 -5.54 -1.36
N GLN A 85 -0.85 -6.00 -0.22
CA GLN A 85 -0.91 -7.43 0.14
C GLN A 85 -2.33 -8.02 0.08
N TRP A 86 -3.36 -7.18 0.09
CA TRP A 86 -4.76 -7.56 -0.02
C TRP A 86 -5.30 -7.53 -1.45
N VAL A 87 -4.51 -7.05 -2.40
CA VAL A 87 -4.91 -6.82 -3.79
C VAL A 87 -4.31 -7.92 -4.68
N PRO A 88 -5.11 -8.66 -5.45
CA PRO A 88 -4.58 -9.69 -6.35
C PRO A 88 -3.89 -9.11 -7.59
N GLY A 89 -3.05 -9.92 -8.25
CA GLY A 89 -2.52 -9.65 -9.59
C GLY A 89 -1.47 -8.54 -9.63
N HIS A 90 -0.48 -8.60 -8.76
CA HIS A 90 0.60 -7.59 -8.67
C HIS A 90 1.38 -7.42 -9.95
N GLU A 91 1.49 -8.50 -10.77
CA GLU A 91 2.17 -8.47 -12.08
C GLU A 91 1.50 -7.47 -13.05
N GLN A 92 0.18 -7.30 -12.96
CA GLN A 92 -0.56 -6.33 -13.76
C GLN A 92 -0.77 -5.02 -13.01
N LEU A 93 -0.90 -5.07 -11.68
CA LEU A 93 -1.18 -3.91 -10.86
C LEU A 93 -0.01 -2.92 -10.83
N LEU A 94 1.22 -3.39 -10.56
CA LEU A 94 2.37 -2.49 -10.41
C LEU A 94 2.70 -1.70 -11.69
N PRO A 95 2.72 -2.29 -12.90
CA PRO A 95 2.87 -1.50 -14.13
C PRO A 95 1.77 -0.45 -14.32
N ARG A 96 0.53 -0.76 -13.92
CA ARG A 96 -0.58 0.22 -13.98
C ARG A 96 -0.37 1.37 -13.00
N LEU A 97 0.13 1.09 -11.79
CA LEU A 97 0.46 2.13 -10.81
C LEU A 97 1.62 3.00 -11.27
N ILE A 98 2.64 2.40 -11.87
CA ILE A 98 3.75 3.13 -12.51
C ILE A 98 3.21 4.03 -13.64
N GLY A 99 2.25 3.54 -14.43
CA GLY A 99 1.60 4.31 -15.49
C GLY A 99 0.81 5.54 -15.04
N LEU A 100 0.53 5.71 -13.75
CA LEU A 100 -0.06 6.92 -13.18
C LEU A 100 0.97 8.04 -12.95
N LEU A 101 2.26 7.69 -12.91
CA LEU A 101 3.33 8.64 -12.62
C LEU A 101 3.65 9.51 -13.84
N ARG A 102 4.04 10.75 -13.57
CA ARG A 102 4.75 11.54 -14.58
C ARG A 102 6.18 10.99 -14.80
N PRO A 103 6.86 11.38 -15.86
CA PRO A 103 8.30 11.11 -15.99
C PRO A 103 9.07 11.64 -14.77
N GLY A 104 9.90 10.80 -14.14
CA GLY A 104 10.62 11.12 -12.89
C GLY A 104 9.77 11.02 -11.61
N GLY A 105 8.51 10.64 -11.69
CA GLY A 105 7.67 10.36 -10.52
C GLY A 105 8.06 9.05 -9.83
N ILE A 106 7.65 8.87 -8.58
CA ILE A 106 8.03 7.75 -7.72
C ILE A 106 6.82 6.91 -7.33
N LEU A 107 6.92 5.59 -7.51
CA LEU A 107 6.07 4.61 -6.85
C LEU A 107 6.75 4.13 -5.56
N ALA A 108 6.17 4.41 -4.40
CA ALA A 108 6.68 3.99 -3.10
C ALA A 108 5.72 3.02 -2.43
N VAL A 109 6.11 1.74 -2.33
CA VAL A 109 5.29 0.67 -1.76
C VAL A 109 5.98 0.03 -0.57
N GLN A 110 5.22 -0.23 0.49
CA GLN A 110 5.65 -1.07 1.61
C GLN A 110 4.62 -2.16 1.87
N LEU A 111 5.12 -3.39 1.96
CA LEU A 111 4.34 -4.58 2.26
C LEU A 111 4.93 -5.31 3.47
N PRO A 112 4.12 -5.95 4.33
CA PRO A 112 4.64 -6.92 5.28
C PRO A 112 5.18 -8.15 4.52
N ASN A 113 6.31 -8.71 4.99
CA ASN A 113 6.91 -9.94 4.45
C ASN A 113 7.09 -10.97 5.57
N ASN A 114 6.01 -11.32 6.26
CA ASN A 114 6.07 -12.16 7.47
C ASN A 114 5.03 -13.30 7.49
N PHE A 115 4.38 -13.62 6.36
CA PHE A 115 3.29 -14.60 6.33
C PHE A 115 3.77 -16.04 6.57
N GLU A 116 5.03 -16.32 6.22
CA GLU A 116 5.67 -17.60 6.48
C GLU A 116 6.21 -17.73 7.91
N GLU A 117 6.17 -16.67 8.70
CA GLU A 117 6.65 -16.68 10.07
C GLU A 117 5.85 -17.63 10.97
N PRO A 118 6.50 -18.25 11.98
CA PRO A 118 5.87 -19.26 12.84
C PRO A 118 4.55 -18.81 13.47
N VAL A 119 4.40 -17.53 13.81
CA VAL A 119 3.19 -17.00 14.42
C VAL A 119 1.98 -17.12 13.48
N HIS A 120 2.14 -16.81 12.18
CA HIS A 120 1.06 -16.92 11.20
C HIS A 120 0.74 -18.37 10.90
N ARG A 121 1.75 -19.22 10.72
CA ARG A 121 1.58 -20.67 10.52
C ARG A 121 0.91 -21.37 11.70
N ILE A 122 1.22 -20.97 12.93
CA ILE A 122 0.56 -21.51 14.13
C ILE A 122 -0.90 -21.06 14.17
N ALA A 123 -1.17 -19.76 13.93
CA ALA A 123 -2.53 -19.23 13.90
C ALA A 123 -3.41 -19.96 12.86
N GLU A 124 -2.88 -20.18 11.64
CA GLU A 124 -3.59 -20.96 10.61
C GLU A 124 -3.87 -22.40 11.02
N ARG A 125 -2.87 -23.08 11.62
CA ARG A 125 -3.06 -24.46 12.11
C ARG A 125 -4.11 -24.54 13.22
N VAL A 126 -4.15 -23.55 14.11
CA VAL A 126 -5.17 -23.49 15.17
C VAL A 126 -6.55 -23.23 14.58
N ALA A 127 -6.68 -22.24 13.69
CA ALA A 127 -7.94 -21.92 13.02
C ALA A 127 -8.52 -23.09 12.19
N ALA A 128 -7.65 -23.95 11.65
CA ALA A 128 -8.07 -25.12 10.86
C ALA A 128 -8.60 -26.28 11.71
N LYS A 129 -8.41 -26.30 13.03
CA LYS A 129 -8.93 -27.36 13.92
C LYS A 129 -10.46 -27.34 13.94
N ALA A 130 -11.06 -28.52 14.13
CA ALA A 130 -12.53 -28.70 14.11
C ALA A 130 -13.25 -27.79 15.09
N GLU A 131 -12.67 -27.57 16.27
CA GLU A 131 -13.21 -26.73 17.36
C GLU A 131 -13.24 -25.22 17.01
N TRP A 132 -12.38 -24.75 16.08
CA TRP A 132 -12.25 -23.32 15.74
C TRP A 132 -12.71 -22.98 14.32
N ARG A 133 -12.85 -23.99 13.45
CA ARG A 133 -13.17 -23.79 12.01
C ARG A 133 -14.42 -22.95 11.78
N SER A 134 -15.44 -23.10 12.61
CA SER A 134 -16.69 -22.32 12.51
C SER A 134 -16.52 -20.84 12.86
N CYS A 135 -15.50 -20.51 13.66
CA CYS A 135 -15.19 -19.12 14.04
C CYS A 135 -14.37 -18.40 12.97
N PHE A 136 -13.72 -19.16 12.05
CA PHE A 136 -12.87 -18.61 10.98
C PHE A 136 -13.29 -19.22 9.64
N PRO A 137 -14.50 -18.89 9.13
CA PRO A 137 -15.05 -19.48 7.91
C PRO A 137 -14.26 -19.11 6.67
N GLU A 138 -13.62 -17.95 6.65
CA GLU A 138 -12.82 -17.47 5.54
C GLU A 138 -11.33 -17.41 5.90
N ARG A 139 -10.49 -17.97 5.02
CA ARG A 139 -9.03 -17.81 5.13
C ARG A 139 -8.66 -16.42 4.59
N ARG A 140 -7.82 -15.72 5.34
CA ARG A 140 -7.15 -14.54 4.81
C ARG A 140 -6.21 -14.97 3.69
N VAL A 141 -6.35 -14.36 2.53
CA VAL A 141 -5.47 -14.58 1.38
C VAL A 141 -4.59 -13.35 1.23
N PHE A 142 -3.30 -13.59 1.14
CA PHE A 142 -2.30 -12.56 0.84
C PHE A 142 -1.79 -12.80 -0.57
N TYR A 143 -1.72 -11.74 -1.37
CA TYR A 143 -1.46 -11.81 -2.81
C TYR A 143 -0.06 -11.33 -3.20
N GLN A 144 0.81 -11.10 -2.23
CA GLN A 144 2.16 -10.62 -2.50
C GLN A 144 2.99 -11.64 -3.27
N LEU A 145 3.89 -11.13 -4.08
CA LEU A 145 4.94 -11.86 -4.78
C LEU A 145 6.14 -12.09 -3.84
N THR A 146 7.06 -12.96 -4.24
CA THR A 146 8.36 -13.05 -3.56
C THR A 146 9.23 -11.82 -3.87
N PRO A 147 10.25 -11.52 -3.03
CA PRO A 147 11.19 -10.44 -3.34
C PRO A 147 11.84 -10.55 -4.72
N GLU A 148 12.18 -11.77 -5.16
CA GLU A 148 12.77 -12.04 -6.47
C GLU A 148 11.77 -11.71 -7.60
N GLN A 149 10.51 -12.11 -7.45
CA GLN A 149 9.46 -11.80 -8.43
C GLN A 149 9.20 -10.29 -8.53
N TYR A 150 9.22 -9.57 -7.38
CA TYR A 150 9.15 -8.10 -7.41
C TYR A 150 10.36 -7.49 -8.10
N PHE A 151 11.57 -8.02 -7.87
CA PHE A 151 12.78 -7.54 -8.52
C PHE A 151 12.68 -7.67 -10.04
N ASP A 152 12.27 -8.85 -10.54
CA ASP A 152 12.11 -9.10 -11.97
C ASP A 152 11.05 -8.18 -12.59
N LEU A 153 9.91 -8.02 -11.90
CA LEU A 153 8.81 -7.16 -12.35
C LEU A 153 9.23 -5.68 -12.42
N LEU A 154 9.92 -5.18 -11.41
CA LEU A 154 10.39 -3.79 -11.37
C LEU A 154 11.51 -3.55 -12.39
N SER A 155 12.42 -4.51 -12.57
CA SER A 155 13.47 -4.45 -13.61
C SER A 155 12.90 -4.31 -15.03
N ALA A 156 11.71 -4.88 -15.27
CA ALA A 156 11.02 -4.80 -16.54
C ALA A 156 10.14 -3.55 -16.71
N SER A 157 9.75 -2.90 -15.62
CA SER A 157 8.68 -1.88 -15.62
C SER A 157 9.13 -0.49 -15.19
N ALA A 158 10.22 -0.37 -14.44
CA ALA A 158 10.73 0.89 -13.89
C ALA A 158 12.08 1.27 -14.55
N GLY A 159 12.35 2.56 -14.64
CA GLY A 159 13.65 3.06 -15.13
C GLY A 159 14.78 2.86 -14.13
N ASP A 160 14.48 3.03 -12.84
CA ASP A 160 15.35 2.77 -11.70
C ASP A 160 14.49 2.38 -10.49
N PHE A 161 15.04 1.56 -9.59
CA PHE A 161 14.33 1.20 -8.36
C PHE A 161 15.30 0.78 -7.25
N THR A 162 14.82 0.91 -6.01
CA THR A 162 15.49 0.43 -4.80
C THR A 162 14.56 -0.48 -4.04
N MET A 163 15.02 -1.67 -3.68
CA MET A 163 14.33 -2.59 -2.79
C MET A 163 15.14 -2.79 -1.51
N TRP A 164 14.45 -2.88 -0.38
CA TRP A 164 15.07 -3.22 0.90
C TRP A 164 14.08 -3.96 1.79
N GLU A 165 14.59 -4.70 2.76
CA GLU A 165 13.83 -5.31 3.84
C GLU A 165 14.17 -4.63 5.17
N THR A 166 13.16 -4.48 6.04
CA THR A 166 13.34 -4.01 7.41
C THR A 166 12.84 -5.07 8.37
N VAL A 167 13.74 -5.60 9.18
CA VAL A 167 13.42 -6.60 10.20
C VAL A 167 13.26 -5.91 11.56
N TYR A 168 12.12 -6.12 12.21
CA TYR A 168 11.82 -5.59 13.54
C TYR A 168 11.97 -6.70 14.59
N TYR A 169 12.88 -6.50 15.53
CA TYR A 169 13.00 -7.37 16.70
C TYR A 169 12.24 -6.74 17.87
N LEU A 170 11.18 -7.42 18.30
CA LEU A 170 10.38 -6.96 19.43
C LEU A 170 10.81 -7.71 20.69
N SER A 171 11.23 -6.99 21.71
CA SER A 171 11.41 -7.57 23.06
C SER A 171 10.05 -7.64 23.74
N PRO A 172 9.66 -8.80 24.32
CA PRO A 172 8.49 -8.85 25.18
C PRO A 172 8.74 -7.88 26.34
N THR A 173 7.90 -6.87 26.47
CA THR A 173 7.87 -6.08 27.72
C THR A 173 7.17 -6.92 28.76
N SER A 174 7.89 -7.23 29.86
CA SER A 174 7.37 -7.89 31.04
C SER A 174 6.25 -7.08 31.71
#